data_6c730b749194b5c35991719584cc942c
#
_entry.id   6c730b749194b5c35991719584cc942c
#
_cell.length_a   1.000
_cell.length_b   1.000
_cell.length_c   1.000
_cell.angle_alpha   90.00
_cell.angle_beta   90.00
_cell.angle_gamma   90.00
#
_symmetry.space_group_name_H-M   'P 1'
#
loop_
_entity.id
_entity.type
_entity.pdbx_description
1 polymer ?
#
loop_
_entity_poly.entity_id
_entity_poly.type
_entity_poly.pdbx_seq_one_letter_code
_entity_poly.pdbx_strand_id
1 'polypeptide(L)'
;MLAQARTLTEYLREQPDGWLSAHHLMKSLRHDTLRAIPAPDAQGRTRIEPPRADQRALLKRLYLQQNWTEMLETADSTFSRGANHLWLDLQWYIHQALTKSGQETLADIIVADLKGLLTRLAGLETLAFSD
;
A
#
# COMPACT_ATOMS: atom_id res chain seq x y z
N MET A 1 12.48 9.42 10.89
CA MET A 1 12.82 9.02 9.51
C MET A 1 11.63 8.98 8.58
N LEU A 2 10.50 8.38 8.95
CA LEU A 2 9.31 8.34 8.08
C LEU A 2 8.78 9.72 7.71
N ALA A 3 8.87 10.71 8.60
CA ALA A 3 8.44 12.07 8.30
C ALA A 3 9.26 12.68 7.16
N GLN A 4 10.59 12.51 7.20
CA GLN A 4 11.48 12.96 6.14
C GLN A 4 11.22 12.21 4.84
N ALA A 5 10.96 10.90 4.92
CA ALA A 5 10.64 10.08 3.76
C ALA A 5 9.33 10.53 3.10
N ARG A 6 8.31 10.87 3.89
CA ARG A 6 7.04 11.40 3.36
C ARG A 6 7.26 12.72 2.61
N THR A 7 8.05 13.62 3.18
CA THR A 7 8.36 14.91 2.54
C THR A 7 9.08 14.67 1.21
N LEU A 8 10.05 13.76 1.18
CA LEU A 8 10.79 13.44 -0.03
C LEU A 8 9.90 12.77 -1.08
N THR A 9 9.00 11.87 -0.68
CA THR A 9 8.08 11.21 -1.63
C THR A 9 7.08 12.21 -2.21
N GLU A 10 6.62 13.17 -1.44
CA GLU A 10 5.76 14.24 -1.94
C GLU A 10 6.48 15.07 -3.02
N TYR A 11 7.72 15.42 -2.77
CA TYR A 11 8.55 16.12 -3.74
C TYR A 11 8.74 15.29 -5.02
N LEU A 12 9.08 14.01 -4.87
CA LEU A 12 9.30 13.12 -6.03
C LEU A 12 8.04 12.95 -6.87
N ARG A 13 6.87 12.86 -6.23
CA ARG A 13 5.59 12.73 -6.95
C ARG A 13 5.28 13.92 -7.84
N GLU A 14 5.73 15.11 -7.46
CA GLU A 14 5.52 16.33 -8.23
C GLU A 14 6.46 16.42 -9.43
N GLN A 15 7.51 15.62 -9.49
CA GLN A 15 8.43 15.61 -10.62
C GLN A 15 7.85 14.83 -11.79
N PRO A 16 8.22 15.17 -13.05
CA PRO A 16 7.81 14.37 -14.20
C PRO A 16 8.21 12.90 -14.02
N ASP A 17 7.25 12.00 -14.22
CA ASP A 17 7.44 10.55 -14.07
C ASP A 17 7.97 10.14 -12.69
N GLY A 18 7.71 10.96 -11.67
CA GLY A 18 8.24 10.73 -10.32
C GLY A 18 7.41 9.81 -9.45
N TRP A 19 6.19 9.43 -9.88
CA TRP A 19 5.29 8.64 -9.04
C TRP A 19 5.90 7.30 -8.61
N LEU A 20 6.48 6.56 -9.56
CA LEU A 20 7.03 5.23 -9.27
C LEU A 20 8.22 5.32 -8.32
N SER A 21 9.10 6.30 -8.50
CA SER A 21 10.23 6.52 -7.60
C SER A 21 9.76 6.85 -6.18
N ALA A 22 8.75 7.69 -6.05
CA ALA A 22 8.15 8.04 -4.77
C ALA A 22 7.54 6.80 -4.09
N HIS A 23 6.76 6.03 -4.86
CA HIS A 23 6.11 4.83 -4.37
C HIS A 23 7.14 3.79 -3.89
N HIS A 24 8.19 3.53 -4.69
CA HIS A 24 9.23 2.57 -4.35
C HIS A 24 10.09 3.03 -3.19
N LEU A 25 10.36 4.33 -3.04
CA LEU A 25 11.08 4.81 -1.87
C LEU A 25 10.33 4.46 -0.58
N MET A 26 9.05 4.74 -0.53
CA MET A 26 8.24 4.41 0.64
C MET A 26 8.11 2.89 0.82
N LYS A 27 7.93 2.14 -0.26
CA LYS A 27 7.85 0.68 -0.22
C LYS A 27 9.15 0.06 0.29
N SER A 28 10.30 0.58 -0.14
CA SER A 28 11.61 0.15 0.34
C SER A 28 11.71 0.31 1.85
N LEU A 29 11.27 1.45 2.38
CA LEU A 29 11.31 1.69 3.81
C LEU A 29 10.30 0.85 4.59
N ARG A 30 9.15 0.53 4.02
CA ARG A 30 8.04 -0.12 4.71
C ARG A 30 7.99 -1.63 4.48
N HIS A 31 8.19 -2.11 3.25
CA HIS A 31 8.14 -3.53 2.92
C HIS A 31 9.50 -4.22 2.98
N ASP A 32 10.56 -3.59 2.46
CA ASP A 32 11.88 -4.22 2.43
C ASP A 32 12.50 -4.36 3.81
N THR A 33 12.04 -3.60 4.79
CA THR A 33 12.47 -3.73 6.18
C THR A 33 11.73 -4.82 6.95
N LEU A 34 10.68 -5.39 6.38
CA LEU A 34 9.97 -6.52 6.98
C LEU A 34 10.79 -7.79 6.83
N ARG A 35 11.11 -8.47 7.93
CA ARG A 35 11.97 -9.66 7.94
C ARG A 35 11.21 -10.94 8.23
N ALA A 36 10.00 -10.83 8.80
CA ALA A 36 9.17 -11.97 9.15
C ALA A 36 7.71 -11.54 9.14
N ILE A 37 6.82 -12.53 9.02
CA ILE A 37 5.39 -12.27 9.16
C ILE A 37 5.08 -11.96 10.63
N PRO A 38 4.04 -11.14 10.91
CA PRO A 38 3.59 -10.93 12.28
C PRO A 38 3.11 -12.24 12.89
N ALA A 39 3.39 -12.43 14.19
CA ALA A 39 2.98 -13.63 14.89
C ALA A 39 1.45 -13.67 15.06
N PRO A 40 0.77 -14.70 14.56
CA PRO A 40 -0.68 -14.84 14.73
C PRO A 40 -1.03 -15.49 16.07
N ASP A 41 -2.25 -15.23 16.52
CA ASP A 41 -2.85 -16.00 17.63
C ASP A 41 -3.47 -17.30 17.11
N ALA A 42 -4.20 -18.02 18.00
CA ALA A 42 -4.81 -19.30 17.64
C ALA A 42 -5.89 -19.20 16.54
N GLN A 43 -6.46 -18.01 16.33
CA GLN A 43 -7.47 -17.75 15.31
C GLN A 43 -6.86 -17.17 14.01
N GLY A 44 -5.55 -17.09 13.92
CA GLY A 44 -4.87 -16.50 12.76
C GLY A 44 -4.88 -14.96 12.73
N ARG A 45 -5.17 -14.33 13.87
CA ARG A 45 -5.17 -12.86 14.00
C ARG A 45 -3.85 -12.39 14.57
N THR A 46 -3.41 -11.22 14.11
CA THR A 46 -2.24 -10.55 14.67
C THR A 46 -2.67 -9.51 15.71
N ARG A 47 -1.69 -8.92 16.39
CA ARG A 47 -1.93 -7.78 17.29
C ARG A 47 -1.85 -6.43 16.60
N ILE A 48 -1.78 -6.44 15.27
CA ILE A 48 -1.66 -5.23 14.46
C ILE A 48 -3.03 -4.59 14.32
N GLU A 49 -3.13 -3.30 14.61
CA GLU A 49 -4.39 -2.57 14.47
C GLU A 49 -4.82 -2.55 13.00
N PRO A 50 -6.12 -2.80 12.74
CA PRO A 50 -6.64 -2.75 11.37
C PRO A 50 -6.61 -1.32 10.83
N PRO A 51 -6.75 -1.14 9.50
CA PRO A 51 -6.93 0.19 8.92
C PRO A 51 -8.14 0.88 9.54
N ARG A 52 -8.06 2.20 9.68
CA ARG A 52 -9.18 2.99 10.21
C ARG A 52 -10.38 2.87 9.30
N ALA A 53 -11.58 2.81 9.90
CA ALA A 53 -12.82 2.66 9.14
C ALA A 53 -13.06 3.82 8.16
N ASP A 54 -12.67 5.05 8.53
CA ASP A 54 -12.80 6.22 7.66
C ASP A 54 -11.87 6.13 6.43
N GLN A 55 -10.68 5.58 6.58
CA GLN A 55 -9.75 5.37 5.46
C GLN A 55 -10.28 4.31 4.49
N ARG A 56 -10.82 3.22 5.01
CA ARG A 56 -11.43 2.18 4.17
C ARG A 56 -12.64 2.72 3.41
N ALA A 57 -13.49 3.48 4.09
CA ALA A 57 -14.68 4.07 3.49
C ALA A 57 -14.33 5.09 2.41
N LEU A 58 -13.29 5.91 2.64
CA LEU A 58 -12.84 6.88 1.66
C LEU A 58 -12.36 6.22 0.37
N LEU A 59 -11.51 5.21 0.47
CA LEU A 59 -10.99 4.50 -0.70
C LEU A 59 -12.11 3.81 -1.48
N LYS A 60 -13.06 3.18 -0.78
CA LYS A 60 -14.22 2.57 -1.41
C LYS A 60 -15.07 3.60 -2.15
N ARG A 61 -15.29 4.76 -1.54
CA ARG A 61 -16.05 5.86 -2.16
C ARG A 61 -15.35 6.37 -3.42
N LEU A 62 -14.04 6.58 -3.36
CA LEU A 62 -13.26 7.05 -4.51
C LEU A 62 -13.30 6.02 -5.65
N TYR A 63 -13.25 4.74 -5.34
CA TYR A 63 -13.41 3.67 -6.31
C TYR A 63 -14.77 3.72 -6.99
N LEU A 64 -15.84 3.84 -6.21
CA LEU A 64 -17.21 3.90 -6.74
C LEU A 64 -17.46 5.17 -7.56
N GLN A 65 -16.81 6.28 -7.22
CA GLN A 65 -16.87 7.53 -7.96
C GLN A 65 -15.95 7.55 -9.19
N GLN A 66 -15.15 6.51 -9.39
CA GLN A 66 -14.18 6.42 -10.47
C GLN A 66 -13.17 7.56 -10.45
N ASN A 67 -12.85 8.07 -9.27
CA ASN A 67 -11.86 9.14 -9.09
C ASN A 67 -10.47 8.51 -8.90
N TRP A 68 -9.90 8.06 -10.01
CA TRP A 68 -8.67 7.25 -9.99
C TRP A 68 -7.44 8.01 -9.52
N THR A 69 -7.30 9.27 -9.92
CA THR A 69 -6.17 10.11 -9.53
C THR A 69 -6.14 10.33 -8.02
N GLU A 70 -7.27 10.74 -7.45
CA GLU A 70 -7.37 10.97 -6.01
C GLU A 70 -7.25 9.65 -5.24
N MET A 71 -7.79 8.55 -5.78
CA MET A 71 -7.66 7.23 -5.17
C MET A 71 -6.20 6.80 -5.08
N LEU A 72 -5.41 7.03 -6.14
CA LEU A 72 -3.98 6.71 -6.15
C LEU A 72 -3.22 7.53 -5.11
N GLU A 73 -3.45 8.82 -5.06
CA GLU A 73 -2.80 9.71 -4.09
C GLU A 73 -3.18 9.35 -2.66
N THR A 74 -4.46 9.09 -2.40
CA THR A 74 -4.94 8.71 -1.08
C THR A 74 -4.36 7.37 -0.64
N ALA A 75 -4.31 6.38 -1.53
CA ALA A 75 -3.74 5.08 -1.23
C ALA A 75 -2.24 5.19 -0.90
N ASP A 76 -1.48 5.95 -1.67
CA ASP A 76 -0.07 6.16 -1.41
C ASP A 76 0.19 6.86 -0.07
N SER A 77 -0.60 7.88 0.24
CA SER A 77 -0.50 8.57 1.53
C SER A 77 -0.85 7.63 2.69
N THR A 78 -1.90 6.84 2.54
CA THR A 78 -2.35 5.88 3.55
C THR A 78 -1.29 4.81 3.80
N PHE A 79 -0.62 4.34 2.75
CA PHE A 79 0.46 3.35 2.84
C PHE A 79 1.60 3.80 3.76
N SER A 80 1.88 5.09 3.82
CA SER A 80 2.98 5.63 4.62
C SER A 80 2.65 5.76 6.10
N ARG A 81 1.43 5.47 6.54
CA ARG A 81 0.95 5.75 7.89
C ARG A 81 0.64 4.49 8.68
N GLY A 82 0.88 4.51 9.99
CA GLY A 82 0.54 3.41 10.89
C GLY A 82 1.07 2.07 10.42
N ALA A 83 0.25 1.05 10.49
CA ALA A 83 0.54 -0.30 10.00
C ALA A 83 -0.10 -0.58 8.63
N ASN A 84 -0.49 0.42 7.89
CA ASN A 84 -1.21 0.28 6.62
C ASN A 84 -0.37 -0.36 5.51
N HIS A 85 0.97 -0.39 5.65
CA HIS A 85 1.84 -1.14 4.74
C HIS A 85 1.55 -2.65 4.77
N LEU A 86 0.93 -3.14 5.82
CA LEU A 86 0.50 -4.53 5.95
C LEU A 86 -0.95 -4.75 5.48
N TRP A 87 -1.67 -3.71 5.15
CA TRP A 87 -3.01 -3.79 4.58
C TRP A 87 -2.91 -4.04 3.09
N LEU A 88 -3.01 -5.32 2.70
CA LEU A 88 -2.75 -5.74 1.32
C LEU A 88 -3.80 -5.23 0.33
N ASP A 89 -5.05 -5.02 0.75
CA ASP A 89 -6.08 -4.44 -0.11
C ASP A 89 -5.69 -3.05 -0.64
N LEU A 90 -4.80 -2.35 0.07
CA LEU A 90 -4.29 -1.06 -0.37
C LEU A 90 -3.56 -1.20 -1.71
N GLN A 91 -2.82 -2.29 -1.90
CA GLN A 91 -2.14 -2.59 -3.17
C GLN A 91 -3.16 -2.82 -4.29
N TRP A 92 -4.31 -3.43 -3.97
CA TRP A 92 -5.38 -3.60 -4.94
C TRP A 92 -5.95 -2.25 -5.39
N TYR A 93 -6.18 -1.31 -4.46
CA TYR A 93 -6.66 0.03 -4.81
C TYR A 93 -5.65 0.76 -5.71
N ILE A 94 -4.36 0.66 -5.40
CA ILE A 94 -3.30 1.25 -6.22
C ILE A 94 -3.30 0.63 -7.62
N HIS A 95 -3.38 -0.70 -7.71
CA HIS A 95 -3.45 -1.42 -8.98
C HIS A 95 -4.66 -1.00 -9.80
N GLN A 96 -5.83 -0.89 -9.19
CA GLN A 96 -7.05 -0.48 -9.87
C GLN A 96 -6.94 0.97 -10.38
N ALA A 97 -6.41 1.87 -9.57
CA ALA A 97 -6.21 3.26 -9.98
C ALA A 97 -5.30 3.35 -11.21
N LEU A 98 -4.23 2.61 -11.23
CA LEU A 98 -3.28 2.59 -12.35
C LEU A 98 -3.90 1.95 -13.60
N THR A 99 -4.57 0.82 -13.46
CA THR A 99 -5.21 0.12 -14.57
C THR A 99 -6.31 0.97 -15.21
N LYS A 100 -7.18 1.54 -14.38
CA LYS A 100 -8.32 2.34 -14.86
C LYS A 100 -7.91 3.68 -15.44
N SER A 101 -6.74 4.20 -15.08
CA SER A 101 -6.19 5.43 -15.65
C SER A 101 -5.26 5.18 -16.85
N GLY A 102 -5.17 3.94 -17.34
CA GLY A 102 -4.39 3.60 -18.53
C GLY A 102 -2.91 3.39 -18.28
N GLN A 103 -2.47 3.24 -17.02
CA GLN A 103 -1.07 3.06 -16.65
C GLN A 103 -0.77 1.59 -16.35
N GLU A 104 -1.00 0.71 -17.33
CA GLU A 104 -0.92 -0.74 -17.15
C GLU A 104 0.49 -1.22 -16.81
N THR A 105 1.53 -0.59 -17.36
CA THR A 105 2.92 -0.95 -17.03
C THR A 105 3.20 -0.75 -15.54
N LEU A 106 2.76 0.36 -14.97
CA LEU A 106 2.90 0.62 -13.54
C LEU A 106 2.07 -0.36 -12.71
N ALA A 107 0.86 -0.69 -13.18
CA ALA A 107 0.01 -1.68 -12.52
C ALA A 107 0.68 -3.06 -12.46
N ASP A 108 1.34 -3.48 -13.54
CA ASP A 108 2.09 -4.74 -13.59
C ASP A 108 3.25 -4.75 -12.59
N ILE A 109 3.92 -3.61 -12.40
CA ILE A 109 4.98 -3.48 -11.40
C ILE A 109 4.42 -3.67 -9.98
N ILE A 110 3.26 -3.13 -9.69
CA ILE A 110 2.61 -3.31 -8.39
C ILE A 110 2.32 -4.79 -8.12
N VAL A 111 1.83 -5.51 -9.12
CA VAL A 111 1.59 -6.96 -8.99
C VAL A 111 2.90 -7.71 -8.74
N ALA A 112 3.96 -7.39 -9.48
CA ALA A 112 5.28 -8.02 -9.31
C ALA A 112 5.84 -7.76 -7.92
N ASP A 113 5.72 -6.53 -7.41
CA ASP A 113 6.15 -6.15 -6.08
C ASP A 113 5.41 -6.94 -5.00
N LEU A 114 4.09 -7.08 -5.14
CA LEU A 114 3.29 -7.83 -4.19
C LEU A 114 3.63 -9.32 -4.20
N LYS A 115 3.80 -9.91 -5.39
CA LYS A 115 4.24 -11.30 -5.52
C LYS A 115 5.60 -11.52 -4.84
N GLY A 116 6.53 -10.58 -5.01
CA GLY A 116 7.84 -10.64 -4.37
C GLY A 116 7.74 -10.60 -2.85
N LEU A 117 6.92 -9.71 -2.31
CA LEU A 117 6.68 -9.63 -0.87
C LEU A 117 6.08 -10.92 -0.33
N LEU A 118 5.05 -11.45 -0.97
CA LEU A 118 4.37 -12.67 -0.51
C LEU A 118 5.23 -13.93 -0.68
N THR A 119 6.16 -13.93 -1.64
CA THR A 119 7.13 -15.02 -1.77
C THR A 119 8.14 -14.98 -0.63
N ARG A 120 8.62 -13.80 -0.28
CA ARG A 120 9.59 -13.60 0.80
C ARG A 120 8.96 -13.80 2.19
N LEU A 121 7.71 -13.36 2.36
CA LEU A 121 6.96 -13.47 3.61
C LEU A 121 5.74 -14.37 3.40
N ALA A 122 6.00 -15.64 3.10
CA ALA A 122 4.93 -16.61 2.80
C ALA A 122 3.95 -16.73 3.97
N GLY A 123 2.66 -16.69 3.66
CA GLY A 123 1.59 -16.77 4.64
C GLY A 123 1.07 -15.43 5.13
N LEU A 124 1.71 -14.31 4.76
CA LEU A 124 1.25 -12.98 5.18
C LEU A 124 -0.20 -12.73 4.77
N GLU A 125 -0.60 -13.16 3.58
CA GLU A 125 -1.95 -12.99 3.04
C GLU A 125 -3.03 -13.74 3.81
N THR A 126 -2.64 -14.69 4.64
CA THR A 126 -3.60 -15.49 5.44
C THR A 126 -3.85 -14.92 6.83
N LEU A 127 -3.11 -13.87 7.22
CA LEU A 127 -3.21 -13.30 8.56
C LEU A 127 -4.25 -12.18 8.59
N ALA A 128 -4.96 -12.10 9.71
CA ALA A 128 -5.92 -11.02 9.95
C ALA A 128 -5.35 -9.97 10.90
N PHE A 129 -5.85 -8.75 10.79
CA PHE A 129 -5.59 -7.72 11.80
C PHE A 129 -6.25 -8.08 13.13
N SER A 130 -5.83 -7.43 14.20
CA SER A 130 -6.57 -7.46 15.46
C SER A 130 -7.92 -6.76 15.23
N ASP A 131 -8.95 -7.22 15.81
CA ASP A 131 -10.35 -6.76 15.58
C ASP A 131 -10.56 -5.30 15.09
#